data_85cc44d563c3e5d656b8a8ffc90b388e
#
_entry.id   85cc44d563c3e5d656b8a8ffc90b388e
#
_cell.length_a   1.000
_cell.length_b   1.000
_cell.length_c   1.000
_cell.angle_alpha   90.00
_cell.angle_beta   90.00
_cell.angle_gamma   90.00
#
_symmetry.space_group_name_H-M   'P 1'
#
loop_
_entity.id
_entity.type
_entity.pdbx_description
1 polymer ?
#
loop_
_entity_poly.entity_id
_entity_poly.type
_entity_poly.pdbx_seq_one_letter_code
_entity_poly.pdbx_strand_id
1 'polypeptide(L)' 'QDYKKAFEWYEKAANQGLIEAQNNLGNMYYFGQGVKQDYKKAKEYFGKACDGGNQIACINYKKLNPWGY' A
#
# COMPACT_ATOMS: atom_id res chain seq x y z
N GLN A 1 -9.00 -7.54 -16.06
CA GLN A 1 -8.88 -7.22 -14.65
C GLN A 1 -8.98 -5.71 -14.42
N ASP A 2 -9.85 -5.31 -13.50
CA ASP A 2 -10.14 -3.89 -13.29
C ASP A 2 -9.44 -3.36 -12.05
N TYR A 3 -8.27 -2.80 -12.23
CA TYR A 3 -7.47 -2.27 -11.13
C TYR A 3 -8.13 -1.05 -10.49
N LYS A 4 -8.89 -0.27 -11.25
CA LYS A 4 -9.54 0.91 -10.69
C LYS A 4 -10.58 0.54 -9.65
N LYS A 5 -11.41 -0.46 -9.95
CA LYS A 5 -12.40 -0.94 -8.99
C LYS A 5 -11.73 -1.60 -7.79
N ALA A 6 -10.68 -2.38 -8.04
CA ALA A 6 -9.93 -3.00 -6.96
C ALA A 6 -9.33 -1.92 -6.04
N PHE A 7 -8.78 -0.86 -6.63
CA PHE A 7 -8.22 0.24 -5.85
C PHE A 7 -9.28 0.87 -4.94
N GLU A 8 -10.45 1.15 -5.49
CA GLU A 8 -11.53 1.75 -4.72
C GLU A 8 -11.94 0.88 -3.55
N TRP A 9 -12.06 -0.43 -3.80
CA TRP A 9 -12.44 -1.37 -2.75
C TRP A 9 -11.36 -1.45 -1.65
N TYR A 10 -10.10 -1.55 -2.06
CA TYR A 10 -9.00 -1.63 -1.09
C TYR A 10 -8.89 -0.33 -0.29
N GLU A 11 -9.15 0.81 -0.94
CA GLU A 11 -9.10 2.09 -0.24
C GLU A 11 -10.12 2.13 0.89
N LYS A 12 -11.35 1.71 0.60
CA LYS A 12 -12.39 1.65 1.60
C LYS A 12 -12.03 0.69 2.74
N ALA A 13 -11.57 -0.49 2.38
CA ALA A 13 -11.21 -1.51 3.37
C ALA A 13 -10.03 -1.04 4.23
N ALA A 14 -9.04 -0.42 3.61
CA ALA A 14 -7.87 0.08 4.34
C ALA A 14 -8.26 1.19 5.31
N ASN A 15 -9.20 2.06 4.91
CA ASN A 15 -9.67 3.13 5.78
C ASN A 15 -10.42 2.60 6.99
N GLN A 16 -10.94 1.37 6.90
CA GLN A 16 -11.59 0.71 8.02
C GLN A 16 -10.59 -0.09 8.86
N GLY A 17 -9.31 0.00 8.55
CA GLY A 17 -8.27 -0.65 9.34
C GLY A 17 -7.89 -2.04 8.88
N LEU A 18 -8.37 -2.49 7.71
CA LEU A 18 -8.01 -3.82 7.22
C LEU A 18 -6.56 -3.82 6.74
N ILE A 19 -5.71 -4.54 7.46
CA ILE A 19 -4.26 -4.51 7.24
C ILE A 19 -3.86 -5.04 5.87
N GLU A 20 -4.49 -6.13 5.42
CA GLU A 20 -4.19 -6.67 4.08
C GLU A 20 -4.49 -5.64 2.99
N ALA A 21 -5.59 -4.89 3.16
CA ALA A 21 -5.95 -3.87 2.19
C ALA A 21 -4.93 -2.74 2.16
N GLN A 22 -4.39 -2.39 3.32
CA GLN A 22 -3.35 -1.36 3.40
C GLN A 22 -2.09 -1.79 2.64
N ASN A 23 -1.69 -3.05 2.81
CA ASN A 23 -0.54 -3.58 2.07
C ASN A 23 -0.82 -3.60 0.56
N ASN A 24 -2.03 -4.02 0.18
CA ASN A 24 -2.40 -4.04 -1.23
C ASN A 24 -2.45 -2.64 -1.84
N LEU A 25 -2.93 -1.64 -1.08
CA LEU A 25 -2.88 -0.26 -1.55
C LEU A 25 -1.45 0.20 -1.75
N GLY A 26 -0.55 -0.16 -0.85
CA GLY A 26 0.86 0.15 -1.01
C GLY A 26 1.39 -0.39 -2.32
N ASN A 27 1.05 -1.64 -2.64
CA ASN A 27 1.46 -2.25 -3.90
C ASN A 27 0.87 -1.50 -5.11
N MET A 28 -0.39 -1.10 -5.03
CA MET A 28 -1.05 -0.41 -6.14
C MET A 28 -0.41 0.94 -6.41
N TYR A 29 -0.08 1.68 -5.37
CA TYR A 29 0.66 2.94 -5.56
C TYR A 29 2.07 2.68 -6.08
N TYR A 30 2.71 1.63 -5.58
CA TYR A 30 4.07 1.32 -6.00
C TYR A 30 4.15 1.02 -7.51
N PHE A 31 3.19 0.25 -8.03
CA PHE A 31 3.17 -0.16 -9.42
C PHE A 31 2.30 0.73 -10.32
N GLY A 32 1.52 1.62 -9.75
CA GLY A 32 0.61 2.45 -10.53
C GLY A 32 -0.56 1.66 -11.08
N GLN A 33 -1.17 0.80 -10.29
CA GLN A 33 -2.28 -0.05 -10.71
C GLN A 33 -3.60 0.56 -10.22
N GLY A 34 -4.41 1.04 -11.15
CA GLY A 34 -5.68 1.68 -10.81
C GLY A 34 -5.55 3.08 -10.24
N VAL A 35 -4.32 3.57 -10.10
CA VAL A 35 -4.01 4.86 -9.54
C VAL A 35 -2.64 5.28 -10.07
N LYS A 36 -2.35 6.56 -10.08
CA LYS A 36 -1.05 7.05 -10.51
C LYS A 36 0.04 6.55 -9.55
N GLN A 37 1.14 6.07 -10.12
CA GLN A 37 2.26 5.59 -9.32
C GLN A 37 2.76 6.67 -8.37
N ASP A 38 2.98 6.27 -7.11
CA ASP A 38 3.41 7.21 -6.07
C ASP A 38 4.14 6.44 -4.97
N TYR A 39 5.46 6.50 -4.98
CA TYR A 39 6.28 5.79 -4.01
C TYR A 39 6.08 6.31 -2.59
N LYS A 40 5.85 7.59 -2.45
CA LYS A 40 5.65 8.19 -1.12
C LYS A 40 4.39 7.63 -0.46
N LYS A 41 3.29 7.56 -1.23
CA LYS A 41 2.05 6.98 -0.72
C LYS A 41 2.19 5.48 -0.51
N ALA A 42 2.91 4.79 -1.40
CA ALA A 42 3.17 3.37 -1.22
C ALA A 42 3.85 3.13 0.13
N LYS A 43 4.86 3.91 0.44
CA LYS A 43 5.57 3.80 1.71
C LYS A 43 4.65 4.03 2.90
N GLU A 44 3.76 5.03 2.80
CA GLU A 44 2.82 5.33 3.88
C GLU A 44 1.92 4.13 4.19
N TYR A 45 1.37 3.51 3.13
CA TYR A 45 0.48 2.37 3.33
C TYR A 45 1.23 1.13 3.80
N PHE A 46 2.43 0.90 3.26
CA PHE A 46 3.26 -0.20 3.77
C PHE A 46 3.59 0.02 5.24
N GLY A 47 3.88 1.26 5.63
CA GLY A 47 4.16 1.58 7.03
C GLY A 47 2.98 1.28 7.95
N LYS A 48 1.78 1.65 7.51
CA LYS A 48 0.56 1.38 8.29
C LYS A 48 0.35 -0.12 8.44
N ALA A 49 0.49 -0.87 7.35
CA ALA A 49 0.31 -2.32 7.40
C ALA A 49 1.39 -2.99 8.23
N CYS A 50 2.61 -2.47 8.15
CA CYS A 50 3.72 -2.98 8.96
C CYS A 50 3.42 -2.78 10.45
N ASP A 51 2.96 -1.59 10.82
CA ASP A 51 2.58 -1.30 12.21
C ASP A 51 1.46 -2.23 12.69
N GLY A 52 0.61 -2.66 11.78
CA GLY A 52 -0.46 -3.60 12.10
C GLY A 52 -0.01 -5.05 12.17
N GLY A 53 1.26 -5.34 11.92
CA GLY A 53 1.80 -6.68 12.04
C GLY A 53 2.01 -7.43 10.73
N ASN A 54 1.84 -6.77 9.59
CA ASN A 54 2.04 -7.42 8.29
C ASN A 54 3.53 -7.43 7.95
N GLN A 55 4.16 -8.61 8.01
CA GLN A 55 5.60 -8.73 7.79
C GLN A 55 6.01 -8.38 6.37
N ILE A 56 5.19 -8.73 5.39
CA ILE A 56 5.47 -8.41 3.98
C ILE A 56 5.50 -6.90 3.80
N ALA A 57 4.55 -6.21 4.42
CA ALA A 57 4.51 -4.75 4.36
C ALA A 57 5.76 -4.13 5.01
N CYS A 58 6.24 -4.73 6.09
CA CYS A 58 7.47 -4.24 6.74
C CYS A 58 8.66 -4.36 5.81
N ILE A 59 8.75 -5.48 5.09
CA ILE A 59 9.82 -5.68 4.11
C ILE A 59 9.72 -4.63 3.00
N ASN A 60 8.50 -4.41 2.49
CA ASN A 60 8.28 -3.43 1.43
C ASN A 60 8.60 -2.01 1.92
N TYR A 61 8.22 -1.69 3.15
CA TYR A 61 8.52 -0.39 3.74
C TYR A 61 10.03 -0.16 3.77
N LYS A 62 10.79 -1.16 4.21
CA LYS A 62 12.24 -1.06 4.27
C LYS A 62 12.86 -0.86 2.90
N LYS A 63 12.31 -1.50 1.87
CA LYS A 63 12.81 -1.34 0.51
C LYS A 63 12.69 0.09 0.03
N LEU A 64 11.63 0.79 0.41
CA LEU A 64 11.41 2.18 0.01
C LEU A 64 12.14 3.17 0.90
N ASN A 65 12.46 2.78 2.12
CA ASN A 65 13.08 3.68 3.10
C ASN A 65 14.41 4.27 2.62
N PRO A 66 15.32 3.46 2.00
CA PRO A 66 16.60 4.02 1.51
C PRO A 66 16.43 5.08 0.45
N TRP A 67 15.28 5.18 -0.19
CA TRP A 67 15.01 6.19 -1.22
C TRP A 67 14.55 7.51 -0.64
N GLY A 68 14.28 7.58 0.67
CA GLY A 68 13.85 8.80 1.33
C GLY A 68 12.40 9.17 1.09
N TYR A 69 11.58 8.24 0.68
CA TYR A 69 10.16 8.51 0.42
C TYR A 69 9.30 8.45 1.68
#